data_ef440f8b41fd6c1d7344c178124bf1f9
#
_entry.id   ef440f8b41fd6c1d7344c178124bf1f9
#
_cell.length_a   1.000
_cell.length_b   1.000
_cell.length_c   1.000
_cell.angle_alpha   90.00
_cell.angle_beta   90.00
_cell.angle_gamma   90.00
#
_symmetry.space_group_name_H-M   'P 1'
#
loop_
_entity.id
_entity.type
_entity.pdbx_description
1 polymer ?
#
loop_
_entity_poly.entity_id
_entity_poly.type
_entity_poly.pdbx_seq_one_letter_code
_entity_poly.pdbx_strand_id
1 'polypeptide(L)'
;MKKVFRIIIIFIINNFLSFTRFFKIKRIMLNFVGVNVGYNTKIVGPIYFGNKINVKIGENCWVGKNVQLDGDGEVIIGNNVDIAPNVVINTGGHKISSINRRAGEGVVNRIFIEDGVWIGTRSTIINNIKVGYGSVIAAGSVVIKDINENVLVAGNPAVIKRKLEELI
;
A
#
# COMPACT_ATOMS: atom_id res chain seq x y z
N MET A 1 -2.72 -11.08 -22.70
CA MET A 1 -2.43 -9.70 -23.15
C MET A 1 -2.30 -8.71 -21.99
N LYS A 2 -3.29 -8.49 -21.11
CA LYS A 2 -3.23 -7.48 -20.03
C LYS A 2 -2.01 -7.59 -19.10
N LYS A 3 -1.53 -8.81 -18.77
CA LYS A 3 -0.35 -9.00 -17.89
C LYS A 3 0.96 -8.49 -18.52
N VAL A 4 1.17 -8.72 -19.81
CA VAL A 4 2.38 -8.25 -20.51
C VAL A 4 2.39 -6.72 -20.57
N PHE A 5 1.26 -6.11 -20.92
CA PHE A 5 1.12 -4.64 -20.91
C PHE A 5 1.36 -4.04 -19.52
N ARG A 6 0.90 -4.72 -18.45
CA ARG A 6 1.16 -4.29 -17.07
C ARG A 6 2.65 -4.24 -16.77
N ILE A 7 3.40 -5.28 -17.11
CA ILE A 7 4.86 -5.33 -16.93
C ILE A 7 5.55 -4.21 -17.72
N ILE A 8 5.19 -4.01 -18.98
CA ILE A 8 5.78 -2.96 -19.83
C ILE A 8 5.49 -1.57 -19.26
N ILE A 9 4.25 -1.31 -18.87
CA ILE A 9 3.87 0.00 -18.32
C ILE A 9 4.58 0.28 -17.00
N ILE A 10 4.66 -0.69 -16.10
CA ILE A 10 5.39 -0.54 -14.84
C ILE A 10 6.89 -0.31 -15.12
N PHE A 11 7.46 -1.03 -16.07
CA PHE A 11 8.84 -0.82 -16.50
C PHE A 11 9.06 0.63 -17.00
N ILE A 12 8.18 1.14 -17.85
CA ILE A 12 8.26 2.52 -18.36
C ILE A 12 8.16 3.53 -17.22
N ILE A 13 7.20 3.36 -16.31
CA ILE A 13 7.03 4.26 -15.15
C ILE A 13 8.28 4.26 -14.29
N ASN A 14 8.84 3.09 -14.01
CA ASN A 14 9.95 2.95 -13.08
C ASN A 14 11.29 3.41 -13.64
N ASN A 15 11.50 3.35 -14.96
CA ASN A 15 12.78 3.71 -15.57
C ASN A 15 12.76 5.09 -16.23
N PHE A 16 11.63 5.54 -16.77
CA PHE A 16 11.57 6.78 -17.55
C PHE A 16 10.68 7.86 -16.92
N LEU A 17 9.74 7.49 -16.03
CA LEU A 17 8.79 8.41 -15.41
C LEU A 17 8.87 8.38 -13.86
N SER A 18 10.01 7.94 -13.30
CA SER A 18 10.17 7.78 -11.84
C SER A 18 10.25 9.10 -11.05
N PHE A 19 10.16 10.23 -11.71
CA PHE A 19 10.26 11.57 -11.10
C PHE A 19 8.94 12.03 -10.46
N THR A 20 9.02 13.07 -9.66
CA THR A 20 7.87 13.81 -9.08
C THR A 20 7.17 14.69 -10.14
N ARG A 21 6.97 14.16 -11.33
CA ARG A 21 6.34 14.79 -12.49
C ARG A 21 5.45 13.78 -13.22
N PHE A 22 4.72 14.26 -14.22
CA PHE A 22 3.89 13.43 -15.12
C PHE A 22 2.83 12.57 -14.40
N PHE A 23 2.31 13.02 -13.24
CA PHE A 23 1.35 12.28 -12.44
C PHE A 23 0.10 11.87 -13.21
N LYS A 24 -0.46 12.77 -14.03
CA LYS A 24 -1.63 12.48 -14.88
C LYS A 24 -1.34 11.34 -15.87
N ILE A 25 -0.16 11.34 -16.50
CA ILE A 25 0.24 10.31 -17.47
C ILE A 25 0.39 8.97 -16.75
N LYS A 26 1.10 8.91 -15.64
CA LYS A 26 1.27 7.69 -14.82
C LYS A 26 -0.08 7.12 -14.38
N ARG A 27 -0.99 7.96 -13.93
CA ARG A 27 -2.35 7.56 -13.54
C ARG A 27 -3.10 6.91 -14.71
N ILE A 28 -3.10 7.54 -15.89
CA ILE A 28 -3.76 7.00 -17.09
C ILE A 28 -3.16 5.64 -17.47
N MET A 29 -1.83 5.53 -17.46
CA MET A 29 -1.11 4.29 -17.80
C MET A 29 -1.45 3.16 -16.82
N LEU A 30 -1.50 3.46 -15.50
CA LEU A 30 -1.85 2.47 -14.48
C LEU A 30 -3.31 2.03 -14.60
N ASN A 31 -4.25 2.96 -14.80
CA ASN A 31 -5.66 2.65 -15.02
C ASN A 31 -5.86 1.77 -16.26
N PHE A 32 -5.12 2.00 -17.33
CA PHE A 32 -5.17 1.18 -18.54
C PHE A 32 -4.81 -0.29 -18.29
N VAL A 33 -3.93 -0.58 -17.34
CA VAL A 33 -3.51 -1.95 -16.99
C VAL A 33 -4.21 -2.50 -15.75
N GLY A 34 -5.30 -1.86 -15.29
CA GLY A 34 -6.17 -2.37 -14.24
C GLY A 34 -5.70 -2.07 -12.81
N VAL A 35 -4.79 -1.12 -12.63
CA VAL A 35 -4.50 -0.51 -11.33
C VAL A 35 -5.37 0.73 -11.22
N ASN A 36 -6.45 0.65 -10.43
CA ASN A 36 -7.40 1.76 -10.34
C ASN A 36 -6.81 2.88 -9.48
N VAL A 37 -6.58 4.05 -10.08
CA VAL A 37 -6.02 5.23 -9.41
C VAL A 37 -6.96 6.41 -9.62
N GLY A 38 -7.45 6.97 -8.52
CA GLY A 38 -8.41 8.07 -8.47
C GLY A 38 -7.84 9.41 -8.96
N TYR A 39 -8.75 10.37 -9.09
CA TYR A 39 -8.43 11.73 -9.56
C TYR A 39 -7.43 12.41 -8.63
N ASN A 40 -6.54 13.23 -9.18
CA ASN A 40 -5.52 14.01 -8.48
C ASN A 40 -4.54 13.19 -7.60
N THR A 41 -4.59 11.86 -7.65
CA THR A 41 -3.61 11.01 -6.95
C THR A 41 -2.25 11.07 -7.64
N LYS A 42 -1.22 11.28 -6.84
CA LYS A 42 0.17 11.49 -7.27
C LYS A 42 1.01 10.26 -6.92
N ILE A 43 1.52 9.57 -7.94
CA ILE A 43 2.39 8.41 -7.78
C ILE A 43 3.82 8.79 -8.17
N VAL A 44 4.74 8.64 -7.21
CA VAL A 44 6.19 8.82 -7.43
C VAL A 44 6.80 7.45 -7.68
N GLY A 45 7.38 7.27 -8.86
CA GLY A 45 8.10 6.02 -9.15
C GLY A 45 9.50 5.98 -8.52
N PRO A 46 10.15 4.82 -8.50
CA PRO A 46 9.58 3.54 -8.89
C PRO A 46 8.50 3.06 -7.91
N ILE A 47 7.56 2.25 -8.44
CA ILE A 47 6.50 1.58 -7.68
C ILE A 47 6.43 0.11 -8.10
N TYR A 48 6.13 -0.79 -7.18
CA TYR A 48 6.14 -2.21 -7.43
C TYR A 48 4.79 -2.84 -7.10
N PHE A 49 4.36 -3.76 -7.95
CA PHE A 49 3.10 -4.47 -7.80
C PHE A 49 3.32 -5.97 -7.98
N GLY A 50 2.74 -6.77 -7.10
CA GLY A 50 2.63 -8.21 -7.27
C GLY A 50 1.90 -8.58 -8.58
N ASN A 51 2.19 -9.75 -9.11
CA ASN A 51 1.73 -10.16 -10.45
C ASN A 51 0.20 -10.24 -10.59
N LYS A 52 -0.51 -10.60 -9.52
CA LYS A 52 -1.96 -10.81 -9.51
C LYS A 52 -2.70 -9.87 -8.56
N ILE A 53 -2.00 -9.02 -7.85
CA ILE A 53 -2.59 -8.10 -6.87
C ILE A 53 -3.64 -7.20 -7.53
N ASN A 54 -4.78 -7.07 -6.86
CA ASN A 54 -5.81 -6.09 -7.20
C ASN A 54 -5.59 -4.82 -6.35
N VAL A 55 -5.41 -3.68 -7.00
CA VAL A 55 -5.11 -2.42 -6.32
C VAL A 55 -6.10 -1.36 -6.74
N LYS A 56 -6.71 -0.72 -5.72
CA LYS A 56 -7.55 0.46 -5.86
C LYS A 56 -7.00 1.55 -4.95
N ILE A 57 -6.74 2.72 -5.49
CA ILE A 57 -6.26 3.90 -4.77
C ILE A 57 -7.26 5.03 -5.03
N GLY A 58 -7.76 5.62 -3.99
CA GLY A 58 -8.72 6.72 -4.05
C GLY A 58 -8.15 8.01 -4.63
N GLU A 59 -8.85 9.10 -4.40
CA GLU A 59 -8.52 10.43 -4.91
C GLU A 59 -7.62 11.20 -3.96
N ASN A 60 -6.89 12.19 -4.51
CA ASN A 60 -6.04 13.13 -3.75
C ASN A 60 -4.96 12.45 -2.89
N CYS A 61 -4.53 11.24 -3.23
CA CYS A 61 -3.50 10.52 -2.50
C CYS A 61 -2.09 10.90 -2.97
N TRP A 62 -1.13 10.68 -2.06
CA TRP A 62 0.30 10.72 -2.39
C TRP A 62 0.91 9.33 -2.16
N VAL A 63 1.53 8.77 -3.21
CA VAL A 63 2.25 7.50 -3.12
C VAL A 63 3.73 7.74 -3.40
N GLY A 64 4.55 7.59 -2.38
CA GLY A 64 5.99 7.82 -2.41
C GLY A 64 6.75 6.81 -3.27
N LYS A 65 8.03 7.09 -3.51
CA LYS A 65 8.89 6.19 -4.28
C LYS A 65 9.16 4.88 -3.55
N ASN A 66 9.40 3.82 -4.32
CA ASN A 66 9.69 2.47 -3.81
C ASN A 66 8.58 1.89 -2.92
N VAL A 67 7.34 2.34 -3.08
CA VAL A 67 6.20 1.67 -2.45
C VAL A 67 6.00 0.33 -3.14
N GLN A 68 5.84 -0.74 -2.33
CA GLN A 68 5.63 -2.11 -2.78
C GLN A 68 4.25 -2.58 -2.34
N LEU A 69 3.45 -3.04 -3.28
CA LEU A 69 2.13 -3.62 -3.06
C LEU A 69 2.20 -5.07 -3.54
N ASP A 70 2.49 -5.99 -2.62
CA ASP A 70 2.84 -7.37 -2.95
C ASP A 70 1.75 -8.39 -2.56
N GLY A 71 1.93 -9.62 -3.07
CA GLY A 71 0.99 -10.72 -2.92
C GLY A 71 -0.01 -10.80 -4.06
N ASP A 72 -0.98 -11.72 -3.92
CA ASP A 72 -2.00 -12.02 -4.95
C ASP A 72 -3.41 -11.52 -4.53
N GLY A 73 -3.50 -10.78 -3.43
CA GLY A 73 -4.77 -10.33 -2.84
C GLY A 73 -5.25 -8.96 -3.32
N GLU A 74 -5.95 -8.27 -2.44
CA GLU A 74 -6.53 -6.97 -2.72
C GLU A 74 -6.01 -5.91 -1.74
N VAL A 75 -5.59 -4.76 -2.28
CA VAL A 75 -5.27 -3.56 -1.51
C VAL A 75 -6.21 -2.44 -1.94
N ILE A 76 -6.99 -1.95 -0.97
CA ILE A 76 -7.91 -0.84 -1.17
C ILE A 76 -7.43 0.33 -0.31
N ILE A 77 -7.12 1.43 -0.95
CA ILE A 77 -6.65 2.67 -0.33
C ILE A 77 -7.72 3.73 -0.58
N GLY A 78 -8.20 4.35 0.47
CA GLY A 78 -9.19 5.42 0.45
C GLY A 78 -8.67 6.72 -0.15
N ASN A 79 -9.38 7.81 0.12
CA ASN A 79 -9.05 9.15 -0.37
C ASN A 79 -8.13 9.89 0.60
N ASN A 80 -7.40 10.89 0.12
CA ASN A 80 -6.53 11.75 0.95
C ASN A 80 -5.52 10.95 1.79
N VAL A 81 -5.02 9.82 1.27
CA VAL A 81 -4.04 8.96 1.93
C VAL A 81 -2.64 9.33 1.49
N ASP A 82 -1.73 9.52 2.45
CA ASP A 82 -0.32 9.77 2.20
C ASP A 82 0.53 8.55 2.55
N ILE A 83 1.19 7.98 1.56
CA ILE A 83 2.10 6.85 1.71
C ILE A 83 3.53 7.32 1.46
N ALA A 84 4.35 7.33 2.51
CA ALA A 84 5.74 7.73 2.44
C ALA A 84 6.60 6.72 1.65
N PRO A 85 7.84 7.09 1.26
CA PRO A 85 8.73 6.19 0.52
C PRO A 85 9.07 4.89 1.25
N ASN A 86 9.32 3.83 0.47
CA ASN A 86 9.76 2.51 0.93
C ASN A 86 8.75 1.78 1.84
N VAL A 87 7.47 2.10 1.77
CA VAL A 87 6.40 1.37 2.45
C VAL A 87 6.14 0.06 1.73
N VAL A 88 5.94 -1.01 2.50
CA VAL A 88 5.58 -2.35 2.00
C VAL A 88 4.17 -2.71 2.49
N ILE A 89 3.29 -3.07 1.57
CA ILE A 89 1.94 -3.58 1.84
C ILE A 89 1.85 -4.95 1.19
N ASN A 90 1.78 -6.01 2.00
CA ASN A 90 1.81 -7.38 1.50
C ASN A 90 0.56 -8.18 1.91
N THR A 91 -0.17 -8.63 0.90
CA THR A 91 -1.39 -9.44 1.04
C THR A 91 -1.11 -10.94 1.04
N GLY A 92 0.12 -11.36 0.78
CA GLY A 92 0.51 -12.77 0.77
C GLY A 92 1.02 -13.25 2.12
N GLY A 93 0.84 -14.54 2.40
CA GLY A 93 1.37 -15.17 3.60
C GLY A 93 1.27 -16.69 3.54
N HIS A 94 1.57 -17.35 4.65
CA HIS A 94 1.44 -18.80 4.81
C HIS A 94 0.83 -19.14 6.16
N LYS A 95 0.03 -20.19 6.21
CA LYS A 95 -0.36 -20.84 7.49
C LYS A 95 0.88 -21.46 8.11
N ILE A 96 1.01 -21.36 9.42
CA ILE A 96 2.07 -22.08 10.15
C ILE A 96 1.78 -23.58 10.05
N SER A 97 2.78 -24.35 9.63
CA SER A 97 2.67 -25.78 9.41
C SER A 97 3.69 -26.55 10.26
N SER A 98 3.99 -27.79 9.89
CA SER A 98 4.84 -28.72 10.62
C SER A 98 6.26 -28.17 10.89
N ILE A 99 6.95 -28.79 11.85
CA ILE A 99 8.32 -28.44 12.18
C ILE A 99 9.29 -28.57 10.99
N ASN A 100 9.01 -29.47 10.07
CA ASN A 100 9.85 -29.72 8.90
C ASN A 100 9.72 -28.63 7.82
N ARG A 101 8.58 -27.90 7.82
CA ARG A 101 8.33 -26.79 6.90
C ARG A 101 7.28 -25.85 7.51
N ARG A 102 7.73 -24.76 8.13
CA ARG A 102 6.84 -23.80 8.81
C ARG A 102 5.93 -23.01 7.86
N ALA A 103 6.42 -22.66 6.66
CA ALA A 103 5.59 -22.04 5.65
C ALA A 103 4.73 -23.12 4.95
N GLY A 104 3.53 -23.32 5.44
CA GLY A 104 2.57 -24.28 4.91
C GLY A 104 1.76 -23.72 3.74
N GLU A 105 0.47 -24.00 3.74
CA GLU A 105 -0.46 -23.51 2.70
C GLU A 105 -0.41 -22.00 2.57
N GLY A 106 -0.32 -21.52 1.32
CA GLY A 106 -0.36 -20.08 1.01
C GLY A 106 -1.71 -19.47 1.36
N VAL A 107 -1.71 -18.28 1.93
CA VAL A 107 -2.91 -17.49 2.19
C VAL A 107 -2.88 -16.18 1.43
N VAL A 108 -4.06 -15.74 1.00
CA VAL A 108 -4.27 -14.49 0.29
C VAL A 108 -5.16 -13.61 1.15
N ASN A 109 -4.69 -12.42 1.45
CA ASN A 109 -5.31 -11.47 2.36
C ASN A 109 -5.85 -10.25 1.63
N ARG A 110 -6.61 -9.44 2.37
CA ARG A 110 -7.08 -8.12 1.93
C ARG A 110 -6.58 -7.06 2.91
N ILE A 111 -6.10 -5.93 2.38
CA ILE A 111 -5.70 -4.79 3.20
C ILE A 111 -6.55 -3.60 2.82
N PHE A 112 -7.14 -3.00 3.85
CA PHE A 112 -8.04 -1.85 3.74
C PHE A 112 -7.42 -0.66 4.46
N ILE A 113 -7.15 0.43 3.75
CA ILE A 113 -6.64 1.68 4.31
C ILE A 113 -7.73 2.73 4.08
N GLU A 114 -8.33 3.21 5.16
CA GLU A 114 -9.40 4.20 5.09
C GLU A 114 -8.87 5.60 4.74
N ASP A 115 -9.80 6.54 4.55
CA ASP A 115 -9.48 7.90 4.12
C ASP A 115 -8.61 8.63 5.16
N GLY A 116 -7.79 9.58 4.71
CA GLY A 116 -7.00 10.46 5.57
C GLY A 116 -5.84 9.80 6.32
N VAL A 117 -5.52 8.54 6.05
CA VAL A 117 -4.42 7.82 6.70
C VAL A 117 -3.06 8.33 6.23
N TRP A 118 -2.13 8.49 7.17
CA TRP A 118 -0.72 8.74 6.85
C TRP A 118 0.17 7.57 7.25
N ILE A 119 0.88 6.99 6.26
CA ILE A 119 1.81 5.87 6.48
C ILE A 119 3.24 6.38 6.37
N GLY A 120 3.96 6.34 7.49
CA GLY A 120 5.35 6.74 7.62
C GLY A 120 6.31 5.85 6.82
N THR A 121 7.45 6.41 6.45
CA THR A 121 8.47 5.73 5.62
C THR A 121 8.95 4.41 6.23
N ARG A 122 9.23 3.42 5.36
CA ARG A 122 9.70 2.08 5.74
C ARG A 122 8.77 1.31 6.67
N SER A 123 7.50 1.66 6.73
CA SER A 123 6.50 0.85 7.44
C SER A 123 6.12 -0.37 6.61
N THR A 124 5.71 -1.43 7.31
CA THR A 124 5.25 -2.68 6.70
C THR A 124 3.85 -3.00 7.21
N ILE A 125 2.92 -3.30 6.31
CA ILE A 125 1.56 -3.72 6.63
C ILE A 125 1.36 -5.11 6.02
N ILE A 126 1.03 -6.10 6.85
CA ILE A 126 0.89 -7.50 6.42
C ILE A 126 -0.37 -8.13 7.02
N ASN A 127 -0.80 -9.24 6.46
CA ASN A 127 -1.99 -9.98 6.84
C ASN A 127 -3.30 -9.35 6.33
N ASN A 128 -4.42 -9.75 6.93
CA ASN A 128 -5.75 -9.20 6.64
C ASN A 128 -6.00 -8.02 7.60
N ILE A 129 -5.70 -6.80 7.16
CA ILE A 129 -5.63 -5.61 8.03
C ILE A 129 -6.56 -4.52 7.53
N LYS A 130 -7.25 -3.90 8.49
CA LYS A 130 -7.95 -2.63 8.33
C LYS A 130 -7.17 -1.53 9.08
N VAL A 131 -6.83 -0.45 8.38
CA VAL A 131 -6.29 0.78 8.98
C VAL A 131 -7.39 1.82 9.01
N GLY A 132 -7.82 2.21 10.20
CA GLY A 132 -8.95 3.12 10.43
C GLY A 132 -8.67 4.56 10.02
N TYR A 133 -9.75 5.28 9.74
CA TYR A 133 -9.81 6.65 9.27
C TYR A 133 -8.89 7.59 10.06
N GLY A 134 -8.20 8.49 9.35
CA GLY A 134 -7.41 9.56 9.96
C GLY A 134 -6.24 9.11 10.82
N SER A 135 -5.86 7.82 10.78
CA SER A 135 -4.79 7.30 11.62
C SER A 135 -3.41 7.50 11.01
N VAL A 136 -2.39 7.51 11.86
CA VAL A 136 -0.99 7.67 11.49
C VAL A 136 -0.20 6.43 11.89
N ILE A 137 0.52 5.86 10.93
CA ILE A 137 1.51 4.80 11.15
C ILE A 137 2.88 5.47 11.15
N ALA A 138 3.57 5.46 12.28
CA ALA A 138 4.90 6.04 12.41
C ALA A 138 5.93 5.29 11.54
N ALA A 139 6.97 5.99 11.10
CA ALA A 139 8.02 5.40 10.26
C ALA A 139 8.64 4.14 10.89
N GLY A 140 8.95 3.14 10.04
CA GLY A 140 9.56 1.89 10.46
C GLY A 140 8.65 0.94 11.24
N SER A 141 7.35 1.19 11.30
CA SER A 141 6.40 0.34 12.03
C SER A 141 6.01 -0.91 11.26
N VAL A 142 5.72 -2.01 11.99
CA VAL A 142 5.21 -3.25 11.43
C VAL A 142 3.80 -3.50 11.95
N VAL A 143 2.81 -3.33 11.06
CA VAL A 143 1.38 -3.49 11.36
C VAL A 143 0.96 -4.92 11.04
N ILE A 144 0.50 -5.64 12.08
CA ILE A 144 0.06 -7.03 12.01
C ILE A 144 -1.35 -7.23 12.58
N LYS A 145 -2.02 -6.16 13.02
CA LYS A 145 -3.39 -6.14 13.55
C LYS A 145 -4.09 -4.87 13.07
N ASP A 146 -5.42 -4.91 13.07
CA ASP A 146 -6.24 -3.75 12.74
C ASP A 146 -5.90 -2.53 13.59
N ILE A 147 -5.97 -1.37 12.96
CA ILE A 147 -5.75 -0.07 13.59
C ILE A 147 -7.09 0.66 13.68
N ASN A 148 -7.44 1.12 14.87
CA ASN A 148 -8.61 1.96 15.09
C ASN A 148 -8.47 3.30 14.37
N GLU A 149 -9.56 4.03 14.21
CA GLU A 149 -9.57 5.38 13.68
C GLU A 149 -8.91 6.40 14.62
N ASN A 150 -8.39 7.48 14.06
CA ASN A 150 -7.85 8.64 14.80
C ASN A 150 -6.79 8.28 15.86
N VAL A 151 -5.87 7.37 15.52
CA VAL A 151 -4.75 6.99 16.41
C VAL A 151 -3.39 7.10 15.73
N LEU A 152 -2.36 7.37 16.53
CA LEU A 152 -0.96 7.19 16.16
C LEU A 152 -0.50 5.83 16.66
N VAL A 153 -0.01 4.99 15.74
CA VAL A 153 0.64 3.71 16.08
C VAL A 153 2.12 3.73 15.73
N ALA A 154 2.94 3.01 16.50
CA ALA A 154 4.38 2.89 16.24
C ALA A 154 4.95 1.60 16.81
N GLY A 155 6.02 1.11 16.19
CA GLY A 155 6.84 -0.01 16.67
C GLY A 155 6.73 -1.27 15.84
N ASN A 156 7.42 -2.33 16.26
CA ASN A 156 7.38 -3.67 15.70
C ASN A 156 7.18 -4.70 16.83
N PRO A 157 5.98 -5.29 16.97
CA PRO A 157 4.75 -4.91 16.25
C PRO A 157 4.25 -3.51 16.64
N ALA A 158 3.50 -2.88 15.73
CA ALA A 158 2.93 -1.56 15.95
C ALA A 158 1.85 -1.60 17.05
N VAL A 159 1.92 -0.66 17.98
CA VAL A 159 0.95 -0.48 19.07
C VAL A 159 0.50 0.98 19.13
N ILE A 160 -0.70 1.21 19.67
CA ILE A 160 -1.24 2.57 19.83
C ILE A 160 -0.34 3.35 20.79
N LYS A 161 0.10 4.54 20.37
CA LYS A 161 0.88 5.48 21.18
C LYS A 161 0.01 6.58 21.78
N ARG A 162 -0.94 7.07 20.99
CA ARG A 162 -1.92 8.05 21.44
C ARG A 162 -3.12 8.14 20.51
N LYS A 163 -4.22 8.66 20.99
CA LYS A 163 -5.31 9.17 20.14
C LYS A 163 -4.89 10.47 19.48
N LEU A 164 -5.39 10.72 18.28
CA LEU A 164 -5.19 11.98 17.58
C LEU A 164 -6.41 12.86 17.84
N GLU A 165 -6.16 14.14 18.14
CA GLU A 165 -7.20 15.16 18.23
C GLU A 165 -7.48 15.69 16.83
N GLU A 166 -8.73 16.02 16.55
CA GLU A 166 -9.06 16.76 15.35
C GLU A 166 -8.47 18.17 15.48
N LEU A 167 -7.50 18.47 14.63
CA LEU A 167 -7.01 19.85 14.49
C LEU A 167 -8.06 20.60 13.66
N ILE A 168 -8.81 21.45 14.32
CA ILE A 168 -9.80 22.36 13.71
C ILE A 168 -9.07 23.48 12.98
#